data_8695725d813f020fb5535ccf11e83ea9
#
_entry.id   8695725d813f020fb5535ccf11e83ea9
#
_cell.length_a   1.000
_cell.length_b   1.000
_cell.length_c   1.000
_cell.angle_alpha   90.00
_cell.angle_beta   90.00
_cell.angle_gamma   90.00
#
_symmetry.space_group_name_H-M   'P 1'
#
loop_
_entity.id
_entity.type
_entity.pdbx_description
1 polymer ?
#
loop_
_entity_poly.entity_id
_entity_poly.type
_entity_poly.pdbx_seq_one_letter_code
_entity_poly.pdbx_strand_id
1 'polypeptide(L)'
;LGCWTGKNIGGSLGAPIEGRREMFDLTFYKQDLNGTPAPNDDLDLQLVWLQAAEERGVYQLNERVLGEYWMAHITGPWNEYGIGKANMANGFQPPLSGALNNGQWKNSNGAWIRSEIWACLFPGSPDDVLEFAWYDSCVDHAGDGIYAELFTAALESAAFVVQDIRRLIEIALSKIPADCRVARSVKLACREYDAGRSLADARNAIVADSTDLGWFQAPANVAFAILGLLYGEGDFGKSLCCAVNCGDDTDCT
;
A
#
# COMPACT_ATOMS: atom_id res chain seq x y z
N LEU A 1 -17.06 2.86 -4.66
CA LEU A 1 -17.63 1.73 -3.89
C LEU A 1 -16.83 0.43 -4.16
N GLY A 2 -16.60 0.05 -5.42
CA GLY A 2 -15.91 -1.20 -5.79
C GLY A 2 -14.50 -1.32 -5.19
N CYS A 3 -13.73 -0.25 -5.20
CA CYS A 3 -12.37 -0.19 -4.66
C CYS A 3 -12.36 -0.55 -3.16
N TRP A 4 -13.10 0.17 -2.33
CA TRP A 4 -13.19 -0.11 -0.89
C TRP A 4 -13.88 -1.44 -0.55
N THR A 5 -14.82 -1.91 -1.38
CA THR A 5 -15.36 -3.25 -1.22
C THR A 5 -14.28 -4.30 -1.45
N GLY A 6 -13.46 -4.12 -2.50
CA GLY A 6 -12.33 -5.01 -2.78
C GLY A 6 -11.32 -5.05 -1.64
N LYS A 7 -10.97 -3.90 -1.09
CA LYS A 7 -10.06 -3.79 0.06
C LYS A 7 -10.60 -4.49 1.30
N ASN A 8 -11.89 -4.30 1.62
CA ASN A 8 -12.54 -5.02 2.74
C ASN A 8 -12.49 -6.55 2.56
N ILE A 9 -12.70 -7.02 1.33
CA ILE A 9 -12.65 -8.44 1.02
C ILE A 9 -11.24 -8.98 1.20
N GLY A 10 -10.22 -8.29 0.66
CA GLY A 10 -8.82 -8.68 0.76
C GLY A 10 -8.31 -8.65 2.19
N GLY A 11 -8.51 -7.54 2.90
CA GLY A 11 -8.12 -7.39 4.29
C GLY A 11 -8.75 -8.43 5.21
N SER A 12 -10.05 -8.73 5.02
CA SER A 12 -10.71 -9.81 5.79
C SER A 12 -10.16 -11.20 5.45
N LEU A 13 -9.69 -11.43 4.23
CA LEU A 13 -9.05 -12.69 3.85
C LEU A 13 -7.66 -12.83 4.50
N GLY A 14 -6.89 -11.75 4.52
CA GLY A 14 -5.50 -11.75 4.97
C GLY A 14 -5.30 -11.63 6.48
N ALA A 15 -6.14 -10.84 7.18
CA ALA A 15 -5.99 -10.54 8.60
C ALA A 15 -5.72 -11.75 9.54
N PRO A 16 -6.33 -12.95 9.34
CA PRO A 16 -6.05 -14.09 10.21
C PRO A 16 -4.64 -14.67 10.14
N ILE A 17 -3.88 -14.30 9.12
CA ILE A 17 -2.53 -14.83 8.87
C ILE A 17 -1.48 -13.72 8.75
N GLU A 18 -1.86 -12.48 9.04
CA GLU A 18 -0.97 -11.32 9.06
C GLU A 18 0.27 -11.57 9.91
N GLY A 19 1.40 -11.05 9.46
CA GLY A 19 2.69 -11.19 10.12
C GLY A 19 3.38 -12.55 9.93
N ARG A 20 2.77 -13.50 9.24
CA ARG A 20 3.37 -14.80 8.95
C ARG A 20 4.06 -14.77 7.59
N ARG A 21 5.34 -15.17 7.56
CA ARG A 21 6.20 -15.04 6.37
C ARG A 21 6.27 -16.26 5.47
N GLU A 22 5.51 -17.30 5.77
CA GLU A 22 5.43 -18.47 4.90
C GLU A 22 4.54 -18.23 3.67
N MET A 23 4.67 -19.11 2.69
CA MET A 23 3.74 -19.22 1.59
C MET A 23 2.49 -19.97 2.06
N PHE A 24 1.30 -19.43 1.73
CA PHE A 24 0.01 -20.05 2.05
C PHE A 24 -0.63 -20.69 0.81
N ASP A 25 -1.72 -21.41 1.03
CA ASP A 25 -2.56 -22.05 -0.01
C ASP A 25 -4.03 -21.75 0.28
N LEU A 26 -4.38 -20.48 0.38
CA LEU A 26 -5.75 -20.03 0.53
C LEU A 26 -6.41 -20.00 -0.84
N THR A 27 -7.63 -20.52 -0.91
CA THR A 27 -8.45 -20.49 -2.11
C THR A 27 -9.72 -19.66 -1.92
N PHE A 28 -10.09 -19.38 -0.68
CA PHE A 28 -11.22 -18.55 -0.27
C PHE A 28 -11.21 -18.34 1.25
N TYR A 29 -12.23 -17.64 1.80
CA TYR A 29 -12.39 -17.48 3.25
C TYR A 29 -12.51 -18.82 3.97
N LYS A 30 -11.75 -18.98 5.05
CA LYS A 30 -11.79 -20.17 5.93
C LYS A 30 -12.28 -19.84 7.34
N GLN A 31 -12.39 -18.55 7.69
CA GLN A 31 -12.90 -18.10 8.98
C GLN A 31 -14.39 -17.74 8.88
N ASP A 32 -15.11 -18.00 9.96
CA ASP A 32 -16.46 -17.50 10.13
C ASP A 32 -16.37 -16.07 10.74
N LEU A 33 -16.77 -15.09 9.97
CA LEU A 33 -16.80 -13.68 10.38
C LEU A 33 -18.12 -13.33 11.08
N ASN A 34 -19.04 -14.26 11.26
CA ASN A 34 -20.37 -14.04 11.84
C ASN A 34 -21.11 -12.84 11.18
N GLY A 35 -20.88 -12.61 9.91
CA GLY A 35 -21.44 -11.52 9.13
C GLY A 35 -20.85 -10.13 9.44
N THR A 36 -19.77 -10.05 10.20
CA THR A 36 -19.09 -8.78 10.54
C THR A 36 -17.66 -8.83 9.98
N PRO A 37 -17.23 -7.84 9.17
CA PRO A 37 -15.85 -7.77 8.72
C PRO A 37 -14.89 -7.55 9.88
N ALA A 38 -13.64 -7.99 9.75
CA ALA A 38 -12.61 -7.67 10.71
C ALA A 38 -12.32 -6.15 10.71
N PRO A 39 -12.02 -5.53 11.86
CA PRO A 39 -11.48 -4.17 11.88
C PRO A 39 -10.18 -4.12 11.05
N ASN A 40 -10.02 -3.04 10.30
CA ASN A 40 -8.84 -2.88 9.44
C ASN A 40 -8.48 -1.40 9.37
N ASP A 41 -7.27 -1.04 9.82
CA ASP A 41 -6.76 0.33 9.83
C ASP A 41 -6.49 0.86 8.42
N ASP A 42 -6.23 0.01 7.44
CA ASP A 42 -6.13 0.38 6.03
C ASP A 42 -7.34 1.16 5.52
N LEU A 43 -8.53 0.86 6.05
CA LEU A 43 -9.75 1.58 5.72
C LEU A 43 -10.01 2.75 6.67
N ASP A 44 -9.74 2.56 7.96
CA ASP A 44 -9.98 3.59 8.97
C ASP A 44 -9.16 4.86 8.68
N LEU A 45 -7.91 4.71 8.24
CA LEU A 45 -7.05 5.82 7.81
C LEU A 45 -7.65 6.58 6.63
N GLN A 46 -8.18 5.88 5.63
CA GLN A 46 -8.80 6.50 4.47
C GLN A 46 -10.07 7.29 4.83
N LEU A 47 -10.81 6.87 5.85
CA LEU A 47 -11.97 7.62 6.34
C LEU A 47 -11.54 8.95 6.98
N VAL A 48 -10.40 9.00 7.65
CA VAL A 48 -9.83 10.26 8.16
C VAL A 48 -9.46 11.20 7.02
N TRP A 49 -8.88 10.68 5.94
CA TRP A 49 -8.56 11.47 4.75
C TRP A 49 -9.80 11.94 4.00
N LEU A 50 -10.84 11.09 3.91
CA LEU A 50 -12.13 11.47 3.35
C LEU A 50 -12.74 12.63 4.16
N GLN A 51 -12.74 12.55 5.48
CA GLN A 51 -13.21 13.62 6.35
C GLN A 51 -12.41 14.92 6.12
N ALA A 52 -11.09 14.84 6.01
CA ALA A 52 -10.26 16.00 5.72
C ALA A 52 -10.64 16.64 4.37
N ALA A 53 -10.86 15.81 3.34
CA ALA A 53 -11.28 16.28 2.02
C ALA A 53 -12.67 16.92 2.02
N GLU A 54 -13.60 16.38 2.79
CA GLU A 54 -14.97 16.95 2.93
C GLU A 54 -14.97 18.27 3.71
N GLU A 55 -14.21 18.38 4.80
CA GLU A 55 -14.19 19.56 5.65
C GLU A 55 -13.38 20.72 5.06
N ARG A 56 -12.29 20.43 4.37
CA ARG A 56 -11.36 21.46 3.85
C ARG A 56 -11.51 21.73 2.36
N GLY A 57 -12.00 20.73 1.60
CA GLY A 57 -11.91 20.70 0.16
C GLY A 57 -10.58 20.10 -0.33
N VAL A 58 -10.65 19.21 -1.31
CA VAL A 58 -9.50 18.42 -1.77
C VAL A 58 -8.29 19.30 -2.12
N TYR A 59 -8.51 20.38 -2.87
CA TYR A 59 -7.43 21.28 -3.32
C TYR A 59 -6.86 22.22 -2.23
N GLN A 60 -7.36 22.12 -1.00
CA GLN A 60 -6.81 22.83 0.16
C GLN A 60 -6.00 21.89 1.06
N LEU A 61 -5.95 20.61 0.72
CA LEU A 61 -5.12 19.63 1.44
C LEU A 61 -3.65 19.85 1.07
N ASN A 62 -2.80 19.63 2.06
CA ASN A 62 -1.35 19.56 1.94
C ASN A 62 -0.81 18.74 3.10
N GLU A 63 0.49 18.46 3.09
CA GLU A 63 1.14 17.63 4.10
C GLU A 63 0.95 18.14 5.54
N ARG A 64 0.87 19.45 5.71
CA ARG A 64 0.64 20.04 7.03
C ARG A 64 -0.79 19.81 7.50
N VAL A 65 -1.78 20.03 6.64
CA VAL A 65 -3.19 19.77 6.97
C VAL A 65 -3.39 18.31 7.31
N LEU A 66 -2.85 17.38 6.52
CA LEU A 66 -2.93 15.95 6.81
C LEU A 66 -2.21 15.60 8.12
N GLY A 67 -1.08 16.24 8.42
CA GLY A 67 -0.42 16.11 9.72
C GLY A 67 -1.28 16.58 10.90
N GLU A 68 -2.07 17.67 10.75
CA GLU A 68 -3.03 18.14 11.76
C GLU A 68 -4.13 17.10 11.99
N TYR A 69 -4.69 16.49 10.92
CA TYR A 69 -5.68 15.41 11.03
C TYR A 69 -5.08 14.14 11.64
N TRP A 70 -3.82 13.81 11.28
CA TRP A 70 -3.09 12.70 11.91
C TRP A 70 -3.00 12.87 13.42
N MET A 71 -2.58 14.05 13.87
CA MET A 71 -2.47 14.36 15.30
C MET A 71 -3.81 14.27 16.03
N ALA A 72 -4.89 14.68 15.37
CA ALA A 72 -6.23 14.75 15.98
C ALA A 72 -6.95 13.38 16.01
N HIS A 73 -6.79 12.57 14.99
CA HIS A 73 -7.66 11.40 14.77
C HIS A 73 -6.92 10.06 14.81
N ILE A 74 -5.63 9.99 14.48
CA ILE A 74 -4.89 8.72 14.50
C ILE A 74 -4.41 8.46 15.93
N THR A 75 -4.93 7.40 16.54
CA THR A 75 -4.66 7.06 17.94
C THR A 75 -3.59 5.98 18.13
N GLY A 76 -3.31 5.20 17.10
CA GLY A 76 -2.31 4.13 17.13
C GLY A 76 -0.90 4.66 17.45
N PRO A 77 -0.25 4.16 18.52
CA PRO A 77 1.08 4.63 18.92
C PRO A 77 2.23 3.78 18.34
N TRP A 78 1.90 2.75 17.53
CA TRP A 78 2.87 1.77 17.05
C TRP A 78 3.53 2.20 15.75
N ASN A 79 4.71 1.64 15.50
CA ASN A 79 5.47 1.74 14.26
C ASN A 79 5.63 3.19 13.76
N GLU A 80 5.52 3.42 12.46
CA GLU A 80 5.57 4.73 11.82
C GLU A 80 4.50 5.69 12.31
N TYR A 81 3.30 5.20 12.63
CA TYR A 81 2.20 6.04 13.12
C TYR A 81 2.59 6.79 14.40
N GLY A 82 3.13 6.04 15.36
CA GLY A 82 3.60 6.61 16.63
C GLY A 82 4.82 7.50 16.46
N ILE A 83 5.75 7.13 15.58
CA ILE A 83 6.97 7.92 15.32
C ILE A 83 6.60 9.25 14.65
N GLY A 84 5.78 9.24 13.59
CA GLY A 84 5.31 10.45 12.94
C GLY A 84 4.59 11.38 13.93
N LYS A 85 3.71 10.82 14.75
CA LYS A 85 2.98 11.55 15.78
C LYS A 85 3.91 12.14 16.85
N ALA A 86 4.88 11.38 17.34
CA ALA A 86 5.87 11.85 18.30
C ALA A 86 6.75 12.97 17.72
N ASN A 87 7.17 12.84 16.47
CA ASN A 87 7.93 13.88 15.78
C ASN A 87 7.11 15.17 15.65
N MET A 88 5.86 15.10 15.22
CA MET A 88 4.98 16.28 15.12
C MET A 88 4.72 16.92 16.47
N ALA A 89 4.52 16.14 17.53
CA ALA A 89 4.37 16.64 18.90
C ALA A 89 5.62 17.37 19.40
N ASN A 90 6.81 17.02 18.87
CA ASN A 90 8.08 17.71 19.14
C ASN A 90 8.37 18.86 18.16
N GLY A 91 7.42 19.24 17.31
CA GLY A 91 7.54 20.37 16.38
C GLY A 91 8.11 20.03 15.01
N PHE A 92 8.40 18.75 14.72
CA PHE A 92 8.88 18.31 13.41
C PHE A 92 7.68 17.98 12.50
N GLN A 93 7.26 18.99 11.73
CA GLN A 93 6.14 18.84 10.80
C GLN A 93 6.50 17.98 9.57
N PRO A 94 5.51 17.43 8.85
CA PRO A 94 5.79 16.78 7.55
C PRO A 94 6.58 17.70 6.59
N PRO A 95 7.51 17.18 5.82
CA PRO A 95 7.90 15.76 5.69
C PRO A 95 8.92 15.26 6.72
N LEU A 96 9.37 16.09 7.64
CA LEU A 96 10.37 15.69 8.65
C LEU A 96 9.80 14.69 9.67
N SER A 97 8.50 14.73 9.93
CA SER A 97 7.83 13.80 10.84
C SER A 97 7.97 12.34 10.39
N GLY A 98 7.87 12.07 9.10
CA GLY A 98 8.05 10.73 8.55
C GLY A 98 9.51 10.27 8.43
N ALA A 99 10.46 11.23 8.37
CA ALA A 99 11.85 10.93 8.12
C ALA A 99 12.71 10.78 9.39
N LEU A 100 12.48 11.64 10.40
CA LEU A 100 13.33 11.72 11.60
C LEU A 100 13.06 10.55 12.54
N ASN A 101 14.14 9.97 13.09
CA ASN A 101 14.10 8.86 14.04
C ASN A 101 13.28 7.64 13.57
N ASN A 102 13.00 7.53 12.27
CA ASN A 102 12.15 6.52 11.64
C ASN A 102 12.95 5.53 10.78
N GLY A 103 14.16 5.18 11.18
CA GLY A 103 15.04 4.32 10.39
C GLY A 103 14.47 2.94 10.10
N GLN A 104 13.67 2.40 11.01
CA GLN A 104 13.09 1.06 10.91
C GLN A 104 11.79 1.04 10.08
N TRP A 105 10.93 2.06 10.24
CA TRP A 105 9.57 2.01 9.73
C TRP A 105 9.27 2.98 8.59
N LYS A 106 10.18 3.87 8.24
CA LYS A 106 9.96 4.85 7.17
C LYS A 106 9.67 4.24 5.78
N ASN A 107 10.00 2.96 5.59
CA ASN A 107 9.75 2.22 4.35
C ASN A 107 8.69 1.11 4.55
N SER A 108 7.93 1.14 5.66
CA SER A 108 6.88 0.17 5.94
C SER A 108 5.65 0.34 5.03
N ASN A 109 4.64 -0.46 5.27
CA ASN A 109 3.46 -0.53 4.41
C ASN A 109 2.44 0.58 4.68
N GLY A 110 2.47 1.21 5.84
CA GLY A 110 1.40 2.10 6.32
C GLY A 110 1.01 3.26 5.41
N ALA A 111 1.86 3.64 4.43
CA ALA A 111 1.50 4.64 3.44
C ALA A 111 0.67 4.05 2.29
N TRP A 112 1.22 3.11 1.54
CA TRP A 112 0.59 2.62 0.31
C TRP A 112 -0.74 1.87 0.53
N ILE A 113 -0.97 1.37 1.74
CA ILE A 113 -2.23 0.71 2.10
C ILE A 113 -3.44 1.64 2.17
N ARG A 114 -3.23 2.93 2.05
CA ARG A 114 -4.29 3.95 2.11
C ARG A 114 -4.36 4.84 0.86
N SER A 115 -3.70 4.40 -0.23
CA SER A 115 -3.61 5.14 -1.50
C SER A 115 -4.93 5.24 -2.25
N GLU A 116 -5.87 4.34 -2.03
CA GLU A 116 -7.10 4.21 -2.82
C GLU A 116 -8.02 5.43 -2.70
N ILE A 117 -8.01 6.15 -1.56
CA ILE A 117 -8.80 7.38 -1.43
C ILE A 117 -8.34 8.43 -2.44
N TRP A 118 -7.03 8.58 -2.61
CA TRP A 118 -6.46 9.53 -3.57
C TRP A 118 -6.79 9.14 -5.00
N ALA A 119 -6.64 7.87 -5.34
CA ALA A 119 -7.02 7.35 -6.66
C ALA A 119 -8.51 7.55 -6.96
N CYS A 120 -9.39 7.39 -5.97
CA CYS A 120 -10.82 7.62 -6.10
C CYS A 120 -11.18 9.11 -6.26
N LEU A 121 -10.38 10.02 -5.70
CA LEU A 121 -10.56 11.47 -5.85
C LEU A 121 -10.01 11.98 -7.20
N PHE A 122 -9.03 11.28 -7.78
CA PHE A 122 -8.40 11.59 -9.06
C PHE A 122 -8.48 10.42 -10.06
N PRO A 123 -9.70 9.97 -10.44
CA PRO A 123 -9.86 8.80 -11.30
C PRO A 123 -9.36 9.10 -12.73
N GLY A 124 -8.48 8.24 -13.25
CA GLY A 124 -7.90 8.38 -14.58
C GLY A 124 -6.84 9.48 -14.74
N SER A 125 -6.37 10.04 -13.63
CA SER A 125 -5.37 11.12 -13.60
C SER A 125 -4.15 10.73 -12.80
N PRO A 126 -3.32 9.78 -13.29
CA PRO A 126 -2.18 9.24 -12.55
C PRO A 126 -1.05 10.24 -12.30
N ASP A 127 -1.09 11.44 -12.89
CA ASP A 127 -0.17 12.52 -12.59
C ASP A 127 -0.70 13.44 -11.49
N ASP A 128 -1.98 13.75 -11.49
CA ASP A 128 -2.59 14.65 -10.51
C ASP A 128 -2.67 14.02 -9.11
N VAL A 129 -2.84 12.70 -9.02
CA VAL A 129 -2.91 11.98 -7.75
C VAL A 129 -1.61 12.03 -6.95
N LEU A 130 -0.45 12.19 -7.63
CA LEU A 130 0.87 12.08 -6.99
C LEU A 130 1.10 13.13 -5.90
N GLU A 131 0.61 14.33 -6.10
CA GLU A 131 0.77 15.42 -5.13
C GLU A 131 0.09 15.05 -3.81
N PHE A 132 -1.12 14.50 -3.87
CA PHE A 132 -1.90 14.15 -2.68
C PHE A 132 -1.38 12.89 -1.99
N ALA A 133 -0.98 11.88 -2.76
CA ALA A 133 -0.29 10.70 -2.24
C ALA A 133 1.04 11.06 -1.56
N TRP A 134 1.76 12.06 -2.07
CA TRP A 134 2.96 12.57 -1.42
C TRP A 134 2.64 13.33 -0.13
N TYR A 135 1.60 14.19 -0.12
CA TYR A 135 1.17 14.88 1.09
C TYR A 135 0.82 13.92 2.22
N ASP A 136 0.16 12.82 1.88
CA ASP A 136 -0.20 11.76 2.80
C ASP A 136 1.05 11.01 3.29
N SER A 137 1.74 10.35 2.38
CA SER A 137 2.86 9.46 2.72
C SER A 137 3.96 10.13 3.53
N CYS A 138 4.24 11.39 3.30
CA CYS A 138 5.31 12.10 4.00
C CYS A 138 4.99 12.47 5.46
N VAL A 139 3.75 12.24 5.91
CA VAL A 139 3.38 12.47 7.32
C VAL A 139 4.13 11.52 8.25
N ASP A 140 4.24 10.27 7.86
CA ASP A 140 4.79 9.19 8.68
C ASP A 140 5.85 8.30 7.98
N HIS A 141 6.10 8.51 6.68
CA HIS A 141 7.07 7.76 5.88
C HIS A 141 8.13 8.65 5.20
N ALA A 142 9.14 7.97 4.64
CA ALA A 142 10.17 8.58 3.79
C ALA A 142 10.74 7.52 2.83
N GLY A 143 11.43 7.96 1.77
CA GLY A 143 12.07 7.05 0.82
C GLY A 143 11.12 6.08 0.16
N ASP A 144 11.38 4.77 0.25
CA ASP A 144 10.57 3.74 -0.43
C ASP A 144 9.14 3.63 0.11
N GLY A 145 8.85 4.05 1.35
CA GLY A 145 7.47 4.14 1.84
C GLY A 145 6.65 5.15 1.03
N ILE A 146 7.22 6.34 0.77
CA ILE A 146 6.60 7.35 -0.11
C ILE A 146 6.45 6.80 -1.54
N TYR A 147 7.52 6.21 -2.10
CA TYR A 147 7.48 5.70 -3.47
C TYR A 147 6.47 4.56 -3.64
N ALA A 148 6.21 3.78 -2.61
CA ALA A 148 5.19 2.75 -2.63
C ALA A 148 3.79 3.36 -2.81
N GLU A 149 3.45 4.39 -2.04
CA GLU A 149 2.15 5.05 -2.18
C GLU A 149 2.01 5.80 -3.50
N LEU A 150 3.05 6.48 -3.97
CA LEU A 150 3.03 7.11 -5.29
C LEU A 150 2.79 6.09 -6.42
N PHE A 151 3.41 4.91 -6.30
CA PHE A 151 3.23 3.81 -7.25
C PHE A 151 1.80 3.28 -7.24
N THR A 152 1.26 2.94 -6.05
CA THR A 152 -0.08 2.36 -5.94
C THR A 152 -1.17 3.37 -6.30
N ALA A 153 -1.10 4.59 -5.81
CA ALA A 153 -2.05 5.66 -6.17
C ALA A 153 -2.11 5.92 -7.68
N ALA A 154 -0.94 5.95 -8.35
CA ALA A 154 -0.89 6.12 -9.79
C ALA A 154 -1.46 4.91 -10.54
N LEU A 155 -1.17 3.67 -10.09
CA LEU A 155 -1.70 2.44 -10.67
C LEU A 155 -3.21 2.40 -10.55
N GLU A 156 -3.73 2.64 -9.37
CA GLU A 156 -5.16 2.63 -9.05
C GLU A 156 -5.92 3.73 -9.79
N SER A 157 -5.36 4.95 -9.82
CA SER A 157 -5.95 6.05 -10.60
C SER A 157 -6.05 5.69 -12.08
N ALA A 158 -4.97 5.14 -12.67
CA ALA A 158 -4.97 4.70 -14.06
C ALA A 158 -5.96 3.56 -14.33
N ALA A 159 -6.23 2.69 -13.34
CA ALA A 159 -7.14 1.55 -13.48
C ALA A 159 -8.60 1.95 -13.75
N PHE A 160 -8.99 3.19 -13.49
CA PHE A 160 -10.32 3.69 -13.89
C PHE A 160 -10.52 3.78 -15.41
N VAL A 161 -9.43 3.85 -16.19
CA VAL A 161 -9.46 4.05 -17.65
C VAL A 161 -8.60 3.06 -18.43
N VAL A 162 -7.73 2.30 -17.78
CA VAL A 162 -6.85 1.29 -18.38
C VAL A 162 -7.17 -0.06 -17.75
N GLN A 163 -7.36 -1.09 -18.59
CA GLN A 163 -7.67 -2.46 -18.13
C GLN A 163 -6.46 -3.40 -18.20
N ASP A 164 -5.46 -3.09 -19.02
CA ASP A 164 -4.27 -3.90 -19.19
C ASP A 164 -3.34 -3.76 -17.99
N ILE A 165 -3.17 -4.85 -17.23
CA ILE A 165 -2.37 -4.89 -15.99
C ILE A 165 -0.91 -4.50 -16.26
N ARG A 166 -0.33 -4.93 -17.39
CA ARG A 166 1.06 -4.58 -17.73
C ARG A 166 1.20 -3.09 -17.96
N ARG A 167 0.23 -2.52 -18.67
CA ARG A 167 0.21 -1.08 -18.91
C ARG A 167 0.04 -0.27 -17.64
N LEU A 168 -0.80 -0.74 -16.71
CA LEU A 168 -0.94 -0.14 -15.37
C LEU A 168 0.39 -0.12 -14.62
N ILE A 169 1.10 -1.26 -14.58
CA ILE A 169 2.41 -1.37 -13.93
C ILE A 169 3.43 -0.43 -14.58
N GLU A 170 3.47 -0.33 -15.91
CA GLU A 170 4.35 0.60 -16.64
C GLU A 170 4.07 2.06 -16.29
N ILE A 171 2.79 2.46 -16.26
CA ILE A 171 2.38 3.81 -15.87
C ILE A 171 2.86 4.10 -14.46
N ALA A 172 2.57 3.24 -13.49
CA ALA A 172 2.96 3.43 -12.10
C ALA A 172 4.48 3.47 -11.91
N LEU A 173 5.23 2.58 -12.56
CA LEU A 173 6.70 2.59 -12.54
C LEU A 173 7.30 3.89 -13.10
N SER A 174 6.61 4.55 -14.03
CA SER A 174 7.08 5.82 -14.58
C SER A 174 6.95 6.99 -13.60
N LYS A 175 6.23 6.82 -12.48
CA LYS A 175 5.95 7.85 -11.48
C LYS A 175 6.89 7.84 -10.28
N ILE A 176 7.76 6.84 -10.18
CA ILE A 176 8.73 6.69 -9.09
C ILE A 176 10.17 6.59 -9.64
N PRO A 177 11.20 6.84 -8.81
CA PRO A 177 12.58 6.69 -9.25
C PRO A 177 12.86 5.26 -9.74
N ALA A 178 13.49 5.16 -10.90
CA ALA A 178 13.69 3.88 -11.59
C ALA A 178 14.62 2.90 -10.85
N ASP A 179 15.41 3.41 -9.90
CA ASP A 179 16.41 2.72 -9.08
C ASP A 179 15.99 2.56 -7.60
N CYS A 180 14.79 3.02 -7.19
CA CYS A 180 14.29 2.78 -5.84
C CYS A 180 13.97 1.29 -5.63
N ARG A 181 13.87 0.88 -4.36
CA ARG A 181 13.65 -0.54 -4.01
C ARG A 181 12.26 -1.03 -4.45
N VAL A 182 11.23 -0.20 -4.37
CA VAL A 182 9.88 -0.52 -4.88
C VAL A 182 9.95 -0.84 -6.37
N ALA A 183 10.55 0.03 -7.19
CA ALA A 183 10.68 -0.22 -8.63
C ALA A 183 11.48 -1.49 -8.95
N ARG A 184 12.53 -1.76 -8.17
CA ARG A 184 13.34 -2.99 -8.31
C ARG A 184 12.53 -4.24 -8.00
N SER A 185 11.77 -4.25 -6.90
CA SER A 185 10.96 -5.40 -6.48
C SER A 185 9.81 -5.67 -7.44
N VAL A 186 9.11 -4.62 -7.92
CA VAL A 186 8.07 -4.74 -8.94
C VAL A 186 8.63 -5.29 -10.26
N LYS A 187 9.77 -4.79 -10.73
CA LYS A 187 10.43 -5.30 -11.94
C LYS A 187 10.87 -6.76 -11.75
N LEU A 188 11.27 -7.17 -10.54
CA LEU A 188 11.60 -8.55 -10.25
C LEU A 188 10.35 -9.44 -10.35
N ALA A 189 9.24 -9.04 -9.76
CA ALA A 189 7.96 -9.76 -9.87
C ALA A 189 7.56 -9.98 -11.34
N CYS A 190 7.66 -8.93 -12.16
CA CYS A 190 7.38 -9.02 -13.60
C CYS A 190 8.31 -10.01 -14.31
N ARG A 191 9.62 -9.96 -14.05
CA ARG A 191 10.60 -10.87 -14.68
C ARG A 191 10.37 -12.32 -14.33
N GLU A 192 10.08 -12.64 -13.07
CA GLU A 192 9.82 -14.00 -12.64
C GLU A 192 8.54 -14.57 -13.28
N TYR A 193 7.49 -13.75 -13.39
CA TYR A 193 6.29 -14.12 -14.12
C TYR A 193 6.57 -14.36 -15.61
N ASP A 194 7.30 -13.46 -16.29
CA ASP A 194 7.64 -13.57 -17.71
C ASP A 194 8.53 -14.76 -18.02
N ALA A 195 9.34 -15.18 -17.04
CA ALA A 195 10.14 -16.41 -17.11
C ALA A 195 9.33 -17.69 -16.91
N GLY A 196 8.01 -17.59 -16.69
CA GLY A 196 7.12 -18.74 -16.47
C GLY A 196 7.35 -19.45 -15.13
N ARG A 197 7.89 -18.76 -14.14
CA ARG A 197 8.08 -19.31 -12.80
C ARG A 197 6.73 -19.53 -12.13
N SER A 198 6.70 -20.47 -11.16
CA SER A 198 5.52 -20.60 -10.29
C SER A 198 5.38 -19.37 -9.36
N LEU A 199 4.16 -19.13 -8.85
CA LEU A 199 3.92 -18.08 -7.86
C LEU A 199 4.88 -18.23 -6.65
N ALA A 200 5.08 -19.45 -6.18
CA ALA A 200 5.97 -19.74 -5.06
C ALA A 200 7.43 -19.40 -5.37
N ASP A 201 7.91 -19.72 -6.57
CA ASP A 201 9.29 -19.40 -6.98
C ASP A 201 9.47 -17.88 -7.12
N ALA A 202 8.52 -17.20 -7.76
CA ALA A 202 8.54 -15.74 -7.92
C ALA A 202 8.52 -15.02 -6.55
N ARG A 203 7.64 -15.45 -5.66
CA ARG A 203 7.59 -14.96 -4.27
C ARG A 203 8.93 -15.18 -3.55
N ASN A 204 9.50 -16.37 -3.65
CA ASN A 204 10.77 -16.69 -2.99
C ASN A 204 11.94 -15.84 -3.56
N ALA A 205 11.91 -15.50 -4.84
CA ALA A 205 12.89 -14.58 -5.44
C ALA A 205 12.79 -13.18 -4.83
N ILE A 206 11.58 -12.65 -4.62
CA ILE A 206 11.35 -11.36 -3.95
C ILE A 206 11.85 -11.40 -2.50
N VAL A 207 11.53 -12.46 -1.76
CA VAL A 207 12.01 -12.62 -0.38
C VAL A 207 13.54 -12.68 -0.32
N ALA A 208 14.18 -13.39 -1.24
CA ALA A 208 15.63 -13.47 -1.32
C ALA A 208 16.28 -12.11 -1.62
N ASP A 209 15.66 -11.30 -2.50
CA ASP A 209 16.12 -9.95 -2.80
C ASP A 209 15.90 -8.95 -1.65
N SER A 210 14.99 -9.27 -0.73
CA SER A 210 14.54 -8.38 0.36
C SER A 210 15.03 -8.82 1.75
N THR A 211 16.06 -9.67 1.83
CA THR A 211 16.57 -10.21 3.12
C THR A 211 17.14 -9.14 4.06
N ASP A 212 17.54 -8.00 3.53
CA ASP A 212 18.00 -6.82 4.29
C ASP A 212 16.85 -5.96 4.82
N LEU A 213 15.62 -6.19 4.35
CA LEU A 213 14.42 -5.53 4.82
C LEU A 213 13.79 -6.34 5.97
N GLY A 214 13.19 -5.63 6.91
CA GLY A 214 12.43 -6.23 8.00
C GLY A 214 11.05 -6.73 7.56
N TRP A 215 10.19 -6.94 8.54
CA TRP A 215 8.76 -7.20 8.37
C TRP A 215 8.03 -5.94 7.93
N PHE A 216 6.89 -6.13 7.25
CA PHE A 216 5.99 -5.03 6.86
C PHE A 216 6.66 -3.95 6.00
N GLN A 217 7.64 -4.32 5.19
CA GLN A 217 8.33 -3.35 4.35
C GLN A 217 7.73 -3.29 2.95
N ALA A 218 7.36 -2.10 2.51
CA ALA A 218 6.64 -1.83 1.28
C ALA A 218 7.26 -2.43 0.01
N PRO A 219 8.59 -2.42 -0.21
CA PRO A 219 9.14 -2.95 -1.46
C PRO A 219 8.77 -4.41 -1.74
N ALA A 220 8.76 -5.27 -0.71
CA ALA A 220 8.39 -6.68 -0.87
C ALA A 220 6.86 -6.84 -1.01
N ASN A 221 6.09 -6.18 -0.16
CA ASN A 221 4.64 -6.33 -0.11
C ASN A 221 3.94 -5.74 -1.36
N VAL A 222 4.38 -4.59 -1.86
CA VAL A 222 3.92 -4.08 -3.16
C VAL A 222 4.21 -5.09 -4.29
N ALA A 223 5.39 -5.73 -4.29
CA ALA A 223 5.69 -6.76 -5.27
C ALA A 223 4.81 -8.00 -5.12
N PHE A 224 4.36 -8.37 -3.90
CA PHE A 224 3.40 -9.45 -3.68
C PHE A 224 2.01 -9.09 -4.24
N ALA A 225 1.55 -7.85 -4.06
CA ALA A 225 0.33 -7.36 -4.70
C ALA A 225 0.44 -7.43 -6.24
N ILE A 226 1.58 -7.07 -6.82
CA ILE A 226 1.84 -7.21 -8.25
C ILE A 226 1.84 -8.67 -8.71
N LEU A 227 2.41 -9.61 -7.92
CA LEU A 227 2.27 -11.04 -8.21
C LEU A 227 0.79 -11.46 -8.20
N GLY A 228 0.00 -10.96 -7.24
CA GLY A 228 -1.45 -11.19 -7.21
C GLY A 228 -2.13 -10.80 -8.51
N LEU A 229 -1.86 -9.61 -9.01
CA LEU A 229 -2.42 -9.11 -10.27
C LEU A 229 -1.97 -9.96 -11.47
N LEU A 230 -0.69 -10.32 -11.55
CA LEU A 230 -0.13 -11.07 -12.68
C LEU A 230 -0.64 -12.52 -12.72
N TYR A 231 -0.55 -13.25 -11.61
CA TYR A 231 -0.98 -14.66 -11.53
C TYR A 231 -2.50 -14.81 -11.42
N GLY A 232 -3.20 -13.75 -11.06
CA GLY A 232 -4.66 -13.70 -11.07
C GLY A 232 -5.26 -13.67 -12.47
N GLU A 233 -4.52 -13.18 -13.48
CA GLU A 233 -4.92 -13.18 -14.90
C GLU A 233 -6.28 -12.50 -15.15
N GLY A 234 -6.59 -11.47 -14.36
CA GLY A 234 -7.84 -10.72 -14.45
C GLY A 234 -9.01 -11.30 -13.66
N ASP A 235 -8.84 -12.45 -12.98
CA ASP A 235 -9.81 -12.94 -12.02
C ASP A 235 -9.57 -12.30 -10.64
N PHE A 236 -10.59 -11.63 -10.12
CA PHE A 236 -10.49 -10.88 -8.85
C PHE A 236 -10.18 -11.80 -7.65
N GLY A 237 -10.92 -12.91 -7.51
CA GLY A 237 -10.74 -13.82 -6.39
C GLY A 237 -9.38 -14.52 -6.42
N LYS A 238 -8.95 -14.93 -7.63
CA LYS A 238 -7.62 -15.52 -7.83
C LYS A 238 -6.51 -14.51 -7.53
N SER A 239 -6.67 -13.25 -7.95
CA SER A 239 -5.69 -12.17 -7.66
C SER A 239 -5.52 -11.96 -6.18
N LEU A 240 -6.61 -11.82 -5.42
CA LEU A 240 -6.57 -11.68 -3.96
C LEU A 240 -5.87 -12.86 -3.30
N CYS A 241 -6.27 -14.09 -3.64
CA CYS A 241 -5.64 -15.28 -3.06
C CYS A 241 -4.16 -15.38 -3.40
N CYS A 242 -3.75 -15.03 -4.63
CA CYS A 242 -2.34 -15.05 -5.01
C CYS A 242 -1.51 -14.03 -4.21
N ALA A 243 -2.02 -12.82 -3.99
CA ALA A 243 -1.35 -11.79 -3.20
C ALA A 243 -1.24 -12.23 -1.73
N VAL A 244 -2.35 -12.54 -1.08
CA VAL A 244 -2.42 -12.95 0.33
C VAL A 244 -1.58 -14.21 0.60
N ASN A 245 -1.52 -15.16 -0.33
CA ASN A 245 -0.71 -16.37 -0.21
C ASN A 245 0.80 -16.09 -0.15
N CYS A 246 1.25 -14.91 -0.53
CA CYS A 246 2.66 -14.54 -0.40
C CYS A 246 3.11 -14.32 1.05
N GLY A 247 2.19 -14.13 1.98
CA GLY A 247 2.51 -13.90 3.40
C GLY A 247 3.02 -12.50 3.69
N ASP A 248 3.58 -12.29 4.87
CA ASP A 248 4.05 -11.04 5.47
C ASP A 248 2.85 -10.16 5.90
N ASP A 249 2.56 -9.08 5.26
CA ASP A 249 1.49 -8.14 5.56
C ASP A 249 0.26 -8.46 4.70
N THR A 250 -0.46 -9.47 5.11
CA THR A 250 -1.44 -10.14 4.25
C THR A 250 -2.79 -9.45 4.16
N ASP A 251 -3.16 -8.63 5.10
CA ASP A 251 -4.37 -7.82 5.05
C ASP A 251 -4.16 -6.55 4.20
N CYS A 252 -2.90 -6.12 4.05
CA CYS A 252 -2.50 -5.01 3.20
C CYS A 252 -2.32 -5.40 1.73
N THR A 253 -1.91 -6.66 1.44
CA THR A 253 -1.62 -7.10 0.07
C THR A 253 -2.82 -7.68 -0.65
#